data_67234b5d21560f88deaabfe49f09bbfd
#
_entry.id   67234b5d21560f88deaabfe49f09bbfd
#
_cell.length_a   1.000
_cell.length_b   1.000
_cell.length_c   1.000
_cell.angle_alpha   90.00
_cell.angle_beta   90.00
_cell.angle_gamma   90.00
#
_symmetry.space_group_name_H-M   'P 1'
#
loop_
_entity.id
_entity.type
_entity.pdbx_description
1 polymer ?
#
loop_
_entity_poly.entity_id
_entity_poly.type
_entity_poly.pdbx_seq_one_letter_code
_entity_poly.pdbx_strand_id
1 'polypeptide(L)'
;MSQQVPMLYHFFRFAKPVSWLAIIALAVASWTPGDEMIRTGLNGHLEHVIAYLLTALAFMLAYPSRPAWHVGLGLAAYAGVLELGQLIVPGRNAAFIDWAAGIVGAFAGCMLVMGWRAIQRSLQNAN
;
A
#
# COMPACT_ATOMS: atom_id res chain seq x y z
N MET A 1 17.73 -14.91 27.95
CA MET A 1 17.47 -15.26 26.53
C MET A 1 15.96 -15.16 26.27
N SER A 2 15.58 -14.38 25.25
CA SER A 2 14.33 -14.45 24.48
C SER A 2 12.99 -14.20 25.19
N GLN A 3 12.73 -12.98 25.64
CA GLN A 3 11.35 -12.50 25.86
C GLN A 3 10.92 -11.43 24.82
N GLN A 4 11.64 -11.29 23.71
CA GLN A 4 11.30 -10.30 22.67
C GLN A 4 10.40 -10.83 21.53
N VAL A 5 10.13 -12.14 21.52
CA VAL A 5 9.31 -12.80 20.49
C VAL A 5 7.80 -12.45 20.57
N PRO A 6 7.19 -12.18 21.74
CA PRO A 6 5.73 -11.99 21.79
C PRO A 6 5.24 -10.71 21.09
N MET A 7 5.95 -9.60 21.18
CA MET A 7 5.45 -8.31 20.69
C MET A 7 5.48 -8.21 19.16
N LEU A 8 6.56 -8.67 18.53
CA LEU A 8 6.67 -8.76 17.06
C LEU A 8 5.65 -9.75 16.47
N TYR A 9 5.43 -10.90 17.13
CA TYR A 9 4.46 -11.88 16.68
C TYR A 9 3.02 -11.34 16.71
N HIS A 10 2.64 -10.60 17.75
CA HIS A 10 1.34 -9.94 17.83
C HIS A 10 1.19 -8.86 16.75
N PHE A 11 2.23 -8.09 16.47
CA PHE A 11 2.21 -7.08 15.41
C PHE A 11 1.97 -7.70 14.03
N PHE A 12 2.65 -8.79 13.68
CA PHE A 12 2.47 -9.49 12.41
C PHE A 12 1.09 -10.15 12.27
N ARG A 13 0.47 -10.53 13.37
CA ARG A 13 -0.88 -11.09 13.38
C ARG A 13 -1.93 -10.11 12.86
N PHE A 14 -1.77 -8.83 13.14
CA PHE A 14 -2.68 -7.78 12.67
C PHE A 14 -2.32 -7.23 11.27
N ALA A 15 -1.13 -7.47 10.79
CA ALA A 15 -0.70 -6.96 9.48
C ALA A 15 -1.54 -7.52 8.33
N LYS A 16 -1.95 -8.80 8.38
CA LYS A 16 -2.79 -9.42 7.35
C LYS A 16 -4.17 -8.77 7.25
N PRO A 17 -4.99 -8.71 8.32
CA PRO A 17 -6.28 -8.02 8.22
C PRO A 17 -6.12 -6.55 7.85
N VAL A 18 -5.11 -5.85 8.34
CA VAL A 18 -4.86 -4.44 7.98
C VAL A 18 -4.57 -4.29 6.49
N SER A 19 -3.77 -5.16 5.88
CA SER A 19 -3.47 -5.09 4.45
C SER A 19 -4.72 -5.30 3.59
N TRP A 20 -5.60 -6.22 3.95
CA TRP A 20 -6.85 -6.44 3.22
C TRP A 20 -7.88 -5.35 3.46
N LEU A 21 -7.95 -4.79 4.68
CA LEU A 21 -8.78 -3.60 4.94
C LEU A 21 -8.31 -2.40 4.12
N ALA A 22 -7.00 -2.22 3.94
CA ALA A 22 -6.46 -1.18 3.07
C ALA A 22 -6.92 -1.34 1.61
N ILE A 23 -6.93 -2.56 1.06
CA ILE A 23 -7.48 -2.87 -0.27
C ILE A 23 -8.95 -2.46 -0.38
N ILE A 24 -9.76 -2.82 0.62
CA ILE A 24 -11.18 -2.45 0.65
C ILE A 24 -11.34 -0.93 0.75
N ALA A 25 -10.56 -0.28 1.60
CA ALA A 25 -10.61 1.18 1.76
C ALA A 25 -10.24 1.91 0.46
N LEU A 26 -9.22 1.44 -0.27
CA LEU A 26 -8.86 1.97 -1.58
C LEU A 26 -10.02 1.84 -2.59
N ALA A 27 -10.71 0.69 -2.63
CA ALA A 27 -11.86 0.50 -3.52
C ALA A 27 -13.01 1.44 -3.15
N VAL A 28 -13.35 1.51 -1.86
CA VAL A 28 -14.42 2.40 -1.37
C VAL A 28 -14.09 3.86 -1.69
N ALA A 29 -12.89 4.32 -1.39
CA ALA A 29 -12.47 5.69 -1.67
C ALA A 29 -12.44 5.99 -3.18
N SER A 30 -11.98 5.03 -4.01
CA SER A 30 -11.89 5.18 -5.46
C SER A 30 -13.26 5.28 -6.13
N TRP A 31 -14.24 4.50 -5.65
CA TRP A 31 -15.56 4.39 -6.26
C TRP A 31 -16.66 5.17 -5.52
N THR A 32 -16.30 5.95 -4.51
CA THR A 32 -17.22 6.94 -3.91
C THR A 32 -17.50 8.06 -4.93
N PRO A 33 -18.75 8.42 -5.18
CA PRO A 33 -19.11 9.53 -6.06
C PRO A 33 -18.39 10.84 -5.69
N GLY A 34 -18.07 11.65 -6.69
CA GLY A 34 -17.22 12.84 -6.50
C GLY A 34 -17.78 13.90 -5.55
N ASP A 35 -19.09 13.99 -5.42
CA ASP A 35 -19.81 14.89 -4.51
C ASP A 35 -19.84 14.38 -3.05
N GLU A 36 -19.70 13.06 -2.86
CA GLU A 36 -19.65 12.41 -1.53
C GLU A 36 -18.24 12.22 -1.00
N MET A 37 -17.21 12.58 -1.78
CA MET A 37 -15.82 12.39 -1.39
C MET A 37 -15.41 13.25 -0.20
N ILE A 38 -14.75 12.60 0.78
CA ILE A 38 -14.03 13.30 1.85
C ILE A 38 -12.77 13.93 1.23
N ARG A 39 -12.69 15.26 1.26
CA ARG A 39 -11.51 15.99 0.78
C ARG A 39 -10.56 16.22 1.93
N THR A 40 -9.34 15.72 1.82
CA THR A 40 -8.30 15.88 2.85
C THR A 40 -7.60 17.25 2.78
N GLY A 41 -7.79 17.99 1.67
CA GLY A 41 -7.05 19.22 1.39
C GLY A 41 -5.66 18.99 0.77
N LEU A 42 -5.22 17.74 0.64
CA LEU A 42 -4.00 17.39 -0.08
C LEU A 42 -4.23 17.35 -1.60
N ASN A 43 -3.14 17.41 -2.36
CA ASN A 43 -3.19 17.15 -3.79
C ASN A 43 -3.60 15.68 -4.02
N GLY A 44 -4.59 15.43 -4.92
CA GLY A 44 -5.11 14.10 -5.17
C GLY A 44 -4.05 13.08 -5.59
N HIS A 45 -3.04 13.48 -6.37
CA HIS A 45 -1.93 12.59 -6.75
C HIS A 45 -1.09 12.18 -5.53
N LEU A 46 -0.87 13.11 -4.60
CA LEU A 46 -0.16 12.82 -3.35
C LEU A 46 -0.96 11.87 -2.46
N GLU A 47 -2.28 12.00 -2.43
CA GLU A 47 -3.17 11.06 -1.73
C GLU A 47 -3.00 9.64 -2.28
N HIS A 48 -2.95 9.48 -3.61
CA HIS A 48 -2.69 8.18 -4.24
C HIS A 48 -1.32 7.62 -3.86
N VAL A 49 -0.25 8.43 -3.95
CA VAL A 49 1.09 7.99 -3.53
C VAL A 49 1.09 7.50 -2.09
N ILE A 50 0.54 8.27 -1.16
CA ILE A 50 0.53 7.92 0.27
C ILE A 50 -0.32 6.66 0.51
N ALA A 51 -1.52 6.59 -0.05
CA ALA A 51 -2.44 5.48 0.16
C ALA A 51 -1.85 4.15 -0.33
N TYR A 52 -1.26 4.13 -1.53
CA TYR A 52 -0.62 2.94 -2.08
C TYR A 52 0.71 2.60 -1.40
N LEU A 53 1.47 3.59 -0.94
CA LEU A 53 2.68 3.39 -0.14
C LEU A 53 2.33 2.67 1.18
N LEU A 54 1.34 3.17 1.92
CA LEU A 54 0.90 2.57 3.19
C LEU A 54 0.34 1.16 2.98
N THR A 55 -0.41 0.95 1.90
CA THR A 55 -0.93 -0.37 1.53
C THR A 55 0.19 -1.34 1.21
N ALA A 56 1.21 -0.91 0.45
CA ALA A 56 2.38 -1.73 0.14
C ALA A 56 3.18 -2.09 1.41
N LEU A 57 3.39 -1.13 2.32
CA LEU A 57 4.02 -1.40 3.63
C LEU A 57 3.26 -2.49 4.38
N ALA A 58 1.93 -2.38 4.47
CA ALA A 58 1.09 -3.36 5.15
C ALA A 58 1.22 -4.76 4.52
N PHE A 59 1.18 -4.87 3.19
CA PHE A 59 1.35 -6.16 2.50
C PHE A 59 2.74 -6.74 2.66
N MET A 60 3.79 -5.93 2.56
CA MET A 60 5.18 -6.38 2.74
C MET A 60 5.45 -6.88 4.16
N LEU A 61 4.79 -6.31 5.16
CA LEU A 61 4.86 -6.76 6.55
C LEU A 61 3.99 -8.00 6.80
N ALA A 62 2.81 -8.06 6.18
CA ALA A 62 1.88 -9.19 6.32
C ALA A 62 2.38 -10.48 5.66
N TYR A 63 3.13 -10.35 4.57
CA TYR A 63 3.60 -11.46 3.74
C TYR A 63 5.13 -11.39 3.52
N PRO A 64 5.94 -11.58 4.56
CA PRO A 64 7.39 -11.36 4.51
C PRO A 64 8.14 -12.30 3.55
N SER A 65 7.56 -13.45 3.22
CA SER A 65 8.11 -14.42 2.28
C SER A 65 7.79 -14.12 0.81
N ARG A 66 6.87 -13.19 0.53
CA ARG A 66 6.55 -12.84 -0.85
C ARG A 66 7.59 -11.89 -1.43
N PRO A 67 8.02 -12.10 -2.67
CA PRO A 67 8.89 -11.16 -3.36
C PRO A 67 8.24 -9.77 -3.48
N ALA A 68 9.01 -8.72 -3.27
CA ALA A 68 8.49 -7.34 -3.30
C ALA A 68 7.82 -6.98 -4.63
N TRP A 69 8.34 -7.50 -5.75
CA TRP A 69 7.76 -7.23 -7.06
C TRP A 69 6.35 -7.80 -7.24
N HIS A 70 5.99 -8.91 -6.55
CA HIS A 70 4.61 -9.42 -6.54
C HIS A 70 3.66 -8.42 -5.89
N VAL A 71 4.07 -7.84 -4.77
CA VAL A 71 3.27 -6.82 -4.08
C VAL A 71 3.16 -5.56 -4.94
N GLY A 72 4.29 -5.07 -5.47
CA GLY A 72 4.32 -3.87 -6.32
C GLY A 72 3.46 -4.01 -7.57
N LEU A 73 3.63 -5.10 -8.33
CA LEU A 73 2.84 -5.35 -9.54
C LEU A 73 1.36 -5.62 -9.24
N GLY A 74 1.07 -6.35 -8.16
CA GLY A 74 -0.30 -6.60 -7.73
C GLY A 74 -1.04 -5.30 -7.40
N LEU A 75 -0.41 -4.40 -6.66
CA LEU A 75 -0.98 -3.09 -6.36
C LEU A 75 -1.05 -2.17 -7.58
N ALA A 76 -0.08 -2.24 -8.49
CA ALA A 76 -0.11 -1.48 -9.74
C ALA A 76 -1.29 -1.92 -10.63
N ALA A 77 -1.51 -3.23 -10.76
CA ALA A 77 -2.65 -3.78 -11.49
C ALA A 77 -3.97 -3.40 -10.81
N TYR A 78 -4.02 -3.50 -9.49
CA TYR A 78 -5.19 -3.11 -8.69
C TYR A 78 -5.52 -1.63 -8.86
N ALA A 79 -4.51 -0.75 -8.81
CA ALA A 79 -4.68 0.68 -9.07
C ALA A 79 -5.29 0.93 -10.47
N GLY A 80 -4.82 0.21 -11.49
CA GLY A 80 -5.38 0.29 -12.84
C GLY A 80 -6.85 -0.14 -12.91
N VAL A 81 -7.21 -1.22 -12.22
CA VAL A 81 -8.62 -1.68 -12.16
C VAL A 81 -9.50 -0.63 -11.47
N LEU A 82 -9.03 -0.05 -10.36
CA LEU A 82 -9.79 0.99 -9.66
C LEU A 82 -9.98 2.24 -10.53
N GLU A 83 -8.93 2.65 -11.23
CA GLU A 83 -8.96 3.81 -12.14
C GLU A 83 -9.93 3.58 -13.30
N LEU A 84 -9.90 2.40 -13.92
CA LEU A 84 -10.86 2.05 -14.95
C LEU A 84 -12.30 2.01 -14.42
N GLY A 85 -12.50 1.54 -13.19
CA GLY A 85 -13.80 1.55 -12.53
C GLY A 85 -14.36 2.95 -12.32
N GLN A 86 -13.52 3.98 -12.18
CA GLN A 86 -13.95 5.37 -12.04
C GLN A 86 -14.66 5.92 -13.28
N LEU A 87 -14.45 5.31 -14.46
CA LEU A 87 -15.15 5.71 -15.68
C LEU A 87 -16.68 5.58 -15.58
N ILE A 88 -17.17 4.73 -14.70
CA ILE A 88 -18.61 4.49 -14.48
C ILE A 88 -19.13 5.10 -13.17
N VAL A 89 -18.27 5.79 -12.41
CA VAL A 89 -18.67 6.43 -11.15
C VAL A 89 -19.01 7.89 -11.37
N PRO A 90 -20.23 8.35 -11.01
CA PRO A 90 -20.62 9.74 -11.19
C PRO A 90 -19.68 10.73 -10.48
N GLY A 91 -19.32 11.81 -11.16
CA GLY A 91 -18.45 12.85 -10.60
C GLY A 91 -16.98 12.44 -10.41
N ARG A 92 -16.57 11.28 -10.97
CA ARG A 92 -15.16 10.85 -11.01
C ARG A 92 -14.61 10.95 -12.43
N ASN A 93 -13.32 11.23 -12.51
CA ASN A 93 -12.58 11.25 -13.76
C ASN A 93 -11.38 10.31 -13.63
N ALA A 94 -11.36 9.25 -14.42
CA ALA A 94 -10.18 8.39 -14.51
C ALA A 94 -9.01 9.18 -15.12
N ALA A 95 -7.86 9.14 -14.47
CA ALA A 95 -6.68 9.86 -14.89
C ALA A 95 -5.44 8.96 -14.85
N PHE A 96 -4.75 8.85 -15.98
CA PHE A 96 -3.50 8.07 -16.06
C PHE A 96 -2.47 8.51 -15.01
N ILE A 97 -2.44 9.80 -14.67
CA ILE A 97 -1.52 10.34 -13.66
C ILE A 97 -1.84 9.80 -12.26
N ASP A 98 -3.11 9.55 -11.93
CA ASP A 98 -3.50 8.98 -10.64
C ASP A 98 -3.10 7.50 -10.54
N TRP A 99 -3.25 6.75 -11.62
CA TRP A 99 -2.70 5.42 -11.73
C TRP A 99 -1.17 5.42 -11.55
N ALA A 100 -0.46 6.30 -12.26
CA ALA A 100 0.99 6.43 -12.14
C ALA A 100 1.43 6.78 -10.70
N ALA A 101 0.70 7.68 -10.03
CA ALA A 101 0.92 8.04 -8.63
C ALA A 101 0.75 6.82 -7.70
N GLY A 102 -0.28 6.00 -7.94
CA GLY A 102 -0.49 4.73 -7.22
C GLY A 102 0.68 3.76 -7.41
N ILE A 103 1.19 3.60 -8.63
CA ILE A 103 2.37 2.77 -8.94
C ILE A 103 3.59 3.27 -8.16
N VAL A 104 3.87 4.58 -8.20
CA VAL A 104 4.99 5.19 -7.48
C VAL A 104 4.87 4.91 -5.98
N GLY A 105 3.70 5.09 -5.39
CA GLY A 105 3.44 4.79 -3.98
C GLY A 105 3.69 3.33 -3.64
N ALA A 106 3.14 2.40 -4.43
CA ALA A 106 3.28 0.97 -4.22
C ALA A 106 4.76 0.53 -4.23
N PHE A 107 5.51 0.92 -5.24
CA PHE A 107 6.93 0.56 -5.33
C PHE A 107 7.78 1.26 -4.26
N ALA A 108 7.50 2.51 -3.91
CA ALA A 108 8.17 3.22 -2.82
C ALA A 108 7.99 2.47 -1.49
N GLY A 109 6.77 2.03 -1.16
CA GLY A 109 6.49 1.22 0.03
C GLY A 109 7.26 -0.10 0.04
N CYS A 110 7.31 -0.82 -1.09
CA CYS A 110 8.11 -2.03 -1.24
C CYS A 110 9.61 -1.77 -1.00
N MET A 111 10.14 -0.71 -1.59
CA MET A 111 11.56 -0.35 -1.46
C MET A 111 11.94 0.02 -0.01
N LEU A 112 11.07 0.73 0.71
CA LEU A 112 11.29 1.07 2.12
C LEU A 112 11.45 -0.19 2.98
N VAL A 113 10.57 -1.18 2.81
CA VAL A 113 10.68 -2.44 3.57
C VAL A 113 11.90 -3.25 3.16
N MET A 114 12.23 -3.29 1.87
CA MET A 114 13.45 -3.96 1.39
C MET A 114 14.71 -3.33 1.97
N GLY A 115 14.79 -2.01 1.96
CA GLY A 115 15.91 -1.26 2.55
C GLY A 115 16.05 -1.53 4.05
N TRP A 116 14.94 -1.46 4.77
CA TRP A 116 14.91 -1.81 6.19
C TRP A 116 15.44 -3.23 6.46
N ARG A 117 14.96 -4.22 5.70
CA ARG A 117 15.42 -5.61 5.83
C ARG A 117 16.91 -5.77 5.51
N ALA A 118 17.42 -5.04 4.51
CA ALA A 118 18.83 -5.07 4.15
C ALA A 118 19.72 -4.52 5.28
N ILE A 119 19.32 -3.40 5.89
CA ILE A 119 20.00 -2.80 7.04
C ILE A 119 20.04 -3.78 8.22
N GLN A 120 18.91 -4.40 8.54
CA GLN A 120 18.86 -5.37 9.65
C GLN A 120 19.80 -6.56 9.43
N ARG A 121 19.86 -7.10 8.20
CA ARG A 121 20.79 -8.21 7.87
C ARG A 121 22.25 -7.78 8.01
N SER A 122 22.61 -6.57 7.57
CA SER A 122 23.96 -6.04 7.71
C SER A 122 24.38 -5.92 9.18
N LEU A 123 23.50 -5.45 10.03
CA LEU A 123 23.76 -5.33 11.47
C LEU A 123 23.91 -6.70 12.16
N GLN A 124 23.12 -7.68 11.75
CA GLN A 124 23.23 -9.06 12.30
C GLN A 124 24.54 -9.75 11.89
N ASN A 125 25.05 -9.47 10.68
CA ASN A 125 26.30 -10.05 10.19
C ASN A 125 27.55 -9.37 10.75
N ALA A 126 27.41 -8.18 11.37
CA ALA A 126 28.53 -7.43 11.97
C ALA A 126 28.79 -7.76 13.45
N ASN A 127 27.91 -8.55 14.09
CA ASN A 127 28.03 -9.04 15.48
C ASN A 127 28.36 -10.53 15.51
#